data_17affc329124a03911f06bb49e33e9dd
#
_entry.id   17affc329124a03911f06bb49e33e9dd
#
_cell.length_a   1.000
_cell.length_b   1.000
_cell.length_c   1.000
_cell.angle_alpha   90.00
_cell.angle_beta   90.00
_cell.angle_gamma   90.00
#
_symmetry.space_group_name_H-M   'P 1'
#
loop_
_entity.id
_entity.type
_entity.pdbx_description
1 polymer ?
#
loop_
_entity_poly.entity_id
_entity_poly.type
_entity_poly.pdbx_seq_one_letter_code
_entity_poly.pdbx_strand_id
1 'polypeptide(L)'
;TETQEVDFVINWLNKSYKDMLDETYVNLIPTAHGGSHLNGFKSGLLEAMKEFCEIRSILPKGLKINAEDVIANATFVISSKLQNPQFAGQTKERLDSKDHMAFVSSATKDILSIWLNTHTEEGEKIAELAISAAQSRAKASSTVQRKKTFKGPALPGKLSDCNSAVSYTHLTLPTKDGG
;
A
#
# COMPACT_ATOMS: atom_id res chain seq x y z
N THR A 1 -2.28 -33.57 -3.52
CA THR A 1 -1.79 -32.19 -3.84
C THR A 1 -3.03 -31.31 -3.87
N GLU A 2 -3.16 -30.37 -2.92
CA GLU A 2 -4.24 -29.41 -2.95
C GLU A 2 -4.11 -28.54 -4.21
N THR A 3 -5.16 -28.47 -5.00
CA THR A 3 -5.18 -27.65 -6.21
C THR A 3 -5.40 -26.21 -5.80
N GLN A 4 -4.43 -25.34 -6.07
CA GLN A 4 -4.52 -23.89 -5.84
C GLN A 4 -4.43 -23.19 -7.20
N GLU A 5 -5.32 -22.26 -7.44
CA GLU A 5 -5.33 -21.44 -8.65
C GLU A 5 -5.44 -19.96 -8.29
N VAL A 6 -4.84 -19.14 -9.11
CA VAL A 6 -4.98 -17.68 -9.03
C VAL A 6 -5.09 -17.09 -10.42
N ASP A 7 -6.14 -16.31 -10.64
CA ASP A 7 -6.36 -15.51 -11.83
C ASP A 7 -6.31 -14.05 -11.44
N PHE A 8 -5.66 -13.20 -12.21
CA PHE A 8 -5.68 -11.75 -11.96
C PHE A 8 -5.61 -10.95 -13.26
N VAL A 9 -6.18 -9.77 -13.19
CA VAL A 9 -6.05 -8.72 -14.20
C VAL A 9 -5.56 -7.47 -13.49
N ILE A 10 -4.59 -6.80 -14.08
CA ILE A 10 -4.06 -5.54 -13.58
C ILE A 10 -3.89 -4.55 -14.74
N ASN A 11 -4.22 -3.29 -14.48
CA ASN A 11 -4.04 -2.20 -15.43
C ASN A 11 -3.48 -0.98 -14.69
N TRP A 12 -2.44 -0.35 -15.25
CA TRP A 12 -1.84 0.87 -14.73
C TRP A 12 -2.33 2.08 -15.51
N LEU A 13 -2.78 3.10 -14.79
CA LEU A 13 -3.35 4.31 -15.33
C LEU A 13 -2.40 5.50 -15.13
N ASN A 14 -2.25 6.33 -16.15
CA ASN A 14 -1.39 7.53 -16.07
C ASN A 14 -1.94 8.62 -15.13
N LYS A 15 -3.19 8.51 -14.71
CA LYS A 15 -3.84 9.44 -13.78
C LYS A 15 -4.49 8.64 -12.67
N SER A 16 -4.33 9.11 -11.42
CA SER A 16 -5.09 8.58 -10.30
C SER A 16 -6.56 8.94 -10.50
N TYR A 17 -7.37 7.93 -10.78
CA TYR A 17 -8.83 8.06 -10.81
C TYR A 17 -9.36 7.84 -9.39
N LYS A 18 -10.38 8.61 -9.02
CA LYS A 18 -10.98 8.56 -7.69
C LYS A 18 -11.71 7.22 -7.40
N ASP A 19 -12.07 6.51 -8.46
CA ASP A 19 -12.81 5.24 -8.43
C ASP A 19 -11.93 4.13 -9.03
N MET A 20 -10.80 3.83 -8.36
CA MET A 20 -9.97 2.68 -8.73
C MET A 20 -10.66 1.42 -8.26
N LEU A 21 -10.85 0.46 -9.17
CA LEU A 21 -11.45 -0.82 -8.88
C LEU A 21 -10.39 -1.77 -8.33
N ASP A 22 -10.48 -2.08 -7.04
CA ASP A 22 -9.60 -3.04 -6.36
C ASP A 22 -10.47 -4.15 -5.77
N GLU A 23 -10.73 -5.18 -6.58
CA GLU A 23 -11.60 -6.27 -6.17
C GLU A 23 -10.83 -7.57 -5.94
N THR A 24 -11.18 -8.28 -4.89
CA THR A 24 -10.58 -9.56 -4.55
C THR A 24 -11.62 -10.61 -4.22
N TYR A 25 -11.43 -11.82 -4.75
CA TYR A 25 -12.35 -12.94 -4.62
C TYR A 25 -11.63 -14.22 -4.19
N VAL A 26 -12.30 -15.03 -3.39
CA VAL A 26 -11.89 -16.39 -3.05
C VAL A 26 -13.05 -17.33 -3.27
N ASN A 27 -12.91 -18.31 -4.18
CA ASN A 27 -13.98 -19.22 -4.58
C ASN A 27 -15.27 -18.46 -4.95
N LEU A 28 -15.14 -17.39 -5.73
CA LEU A 28 -16.21 -16.48 -6.15
C LEU A 28 -16.87 -15.67 -5.01
N ILE A 29 -16.37 -15.75 -3.79
CA ILE A 29 -16.84 -14.96 -2.67
C ILE A 29 -16.01 -13.65 -2.62
N PRO A 30 -16.64 -12.46 -2.62
CA PRO A 30 -15.91 -11.21 -2.52
C PRO A 30 -15.26 -11.08 -1.14
N THR A 31 -13.98 -10.70 -1.13
CA THR A 31 -13.20 -10.51 0.10
C THR A 31 -12.87 -9.03 0.25
N ALA A 32 -13.84 -8.24 0.70
CA ALA A 32 -13.73 -6.77 0.79
C ALA A 32 -12.53 -6.28 1.64
N HIS A 33 -12.11 -7.08 2.62
CA HIS A 33 -10.94 -6.79 3.45
C HIS A 33 -9.66 -7.52 2.98
N GLY A 34 -9.65 -8.05 1.75
CA GLY A 34 -8.51 -8.73 1.15
C GLY A 34 -8.08 -9.96 1.93
N GLY A 35 -6.80 -10.01 2.30
CA GLY A 35 -6.22 -11.11 3.09
C GLY A 35 -4.92 -11.63 2.50
N SER A 36 -4.60 -12.89 2.80
CA SER A 36 -3.33 -13.52 2.41
C SER A 36 -3.09 -13.54 0.90
N HIS A 37 -4.12 -13.76 0.07
CA HIS A 37 -4.01 -13.73 -1.40
C HIS A 37 -3.66 -12.33 -1.93
N LEU A 38 -4.29 -11.28 -1.40
CA LEU A 38 -3.96 -9.89 -1.78
C LEU A 38 -2.55 -9.52 -1.34
N ASN A 39 -2.14 -9.92 -0.13
CA ASN A 39 -0.79 -9.68 0.36
C ASN A 39 0.26 -10.43 -0.49
N GLY A 40 -0.03 -11.65 -0.87
CA GLY A 40 0.81 -12.43 -1.79
C GLY A 40 0.94 -11.73 -3.15
N PHE A 41 -0.17 -11.28 -3.72
CA PHE A 41 -0.17 -10.54 -4.98
C PHE A 41 0.69 -9.28 -4.91
N LYS A 42 0.49 -8.44 -3.89
CA LYS A 42 1.30 -7.22 -3.66
C LYS A 42 2.79 -7.53 -3.50
N SER A 43 3.12 -8.61 -2.79
CA SER A 43 4.52 -9.05 -2.62
C SER A 43 5.14 -9.49 -3.94
N GLY A 44 4.44 -10.33 -4.72
CA GLY A 44 4.91 -10.79 -6.02
C GLY A 44 5.10 -9.65 -7.03
N LEU A 45 4.15 -8.68 -7.09
CA LEU A 45 4.29 -7.48 -7.91
C LEU A 45 5.53 -6.67 -7.53
N LEU A 46 5.75 -6.47 -6.22
CA LEU A 46 6.90 -5.71 -5.72
C LEU A 46 8.23 -6.39 -6.08
N GLU A 47 8.32 -7.71 -5.89
CA GLU A 47 9.53 -8.46 -6.19
C GLU A 47 9.87 -8.43 -7.68
N ALA A 48 8.89 -8.68 -8.55
CA ALA A 48 9.08 -8.60 -10.01
C ALA A 48 9.50 -7.19 -10.46
N MET A 49 8.86 -6.15 -9.92
CA MET A 49 9.19 -4.78 -10.26
C MET A 49 10.59 -4.38 -9.78
N LYS A 50 11.01 -4.80 -8.58
CA LYS A 50 12.37 -4.57 -8.08
C LYS A 50 13.41 -5.23 -8.96
N GLU A 51 13.22 -6.50 -9.29
CA GLU A 51 14.12 -7.26 -10.16
C GLU A 51 14.25 -6.59 -11.55
N PHE A 52 13.13 -6.17 -12.14
CA PHE A 52 13.12 -5.45 -13.41
C PHE A 52 13.89 -4.12 -13.34
N CYS A 53 13.64 -3.32 -12.29
CA CYS A 53 14.32 -2.05 -12.08
C CYS A 53 15.83 -2.21 -11.83
N GLU A 54 16.23 -3.26 -11.11
CA GLU A 54 17.66 -3.57 -10.85
C GLU A 54 18.39 -3.97 -12.11
N ILE A 55 17.83 -4.90 -12.91
CA ILE A 55 18.42 -5.36 -14.17
C ILE A 55 18.65 -4.19 -15.12
N ARG A 56 17.71 -3.24 -15.18
CA ARG A 56 17.78 -2.08 -16.08
C ARG A 56 18.43 -0.84 -15.48
N SER A 57 18.81 -0.91 -14.18
CA SER A 57 19.41 0.22 -13.46
C SER A 57 18.57 1.51 -13.49
N ILE A 58 17.23 1.37 -13.50
CA ILE A 58 16.30 2.51 -13.58
C ILE A 58 16.08 3.16 -12.20
N LEU A 59 16.32 2.42 -11.12
CA LEU A 59 16.02 2.88 -9.77
C LEU A 59 17.02 3.95 -9.30
N PRO A 60 16.57 5.15 -8.90
CA PRO A 60 17.45 6.17 -8.34
C PRO A 60 18.13 5.71 -7.04
N LYS A 61 19.40 6.05 -6.86
CA LYS A 61 20.18 5.69 -5.67
C LYS A 61 19.48 6.18 -4.38
N GLY A 62 19.30 5.25 -3.44
CA GLY A 62 18.71 5.55 -2.13
C GLY A 62 17.16 5.57 -2.10
N LEU A 63 16.48 5.43 -3.22
CA LEU A 63 15.03 5.30 -3.26
C LEU A 63 14.63 3.83 -3.07
N LYS A 64 13.66 3.58 -2.16
CA LYS A 64 13.08 2.26 -1.94
C LYS A 64 11.63 2.25 -2.41
N ILE A 65 11.32 1.34 -3.32
CA ILE A 65 9.96 1.09 -3.79
C ILE A 65 9.28 0.12 -2.81
N ASN A 66 8.04 0.40 -2.45
CA ASN A 66 7.17 -0.45 -1.66
C ASN A 66 6.03 -1.01 -2.54
N ALA A 67 5.32 -2.03 -2.06
CA ALA A 67 4.19 -2.60 -2.78
C ALA A 67 3.10 -1.55 -3.09
N GLU A 68 2.84 -0.65 -2.16
CA GLU A 68 1.86 0.43 -2.33
C GLU A 68 2.26 1.43 -3.44
N ASP A 69 3.56 1.63 -3.69
CA ASP A 69 4.03 2.49 -4.78
C ASP A 69 3.77 1.84 -6.16
N VAL A 70 3.88 0.51 -6.24
CA VAL A 70 3.63 -0.24 -7.48
C VAL A 70 2.16 -0.23 -7.86
N ILE A 71 1.26 -0.30 -6.87
CA ILE A 71 -0.19 -0.32 -7.10
C ILE A 71 -0.85 1.05 -7.03
N ALA A 72 -0.12 2.13 -6.70
CA ALA A 72 -0.67 3.47 -6.49
C ALA A 72 -1.52 4.01 -7.66
N ASN A 73 -1.20 3.59 -8.87
CA ASN A 73 -1.91 3.96 -10.10
C ASN A 73 -2.46 2.73 -10.84
N ALA A 74 -2.65 1.61 -10.13
CA ALA A 74 -3.17 0.39 -10.71
C ALA A 74 -4.62 0.16 -10.28
N THR A 75 -5.39 -0.44 -11.15
CA THR A 75 -6.68 -1.08 -10.85
C THR A 75 -6.53 -2.57 -11.10
N PHE A 76 -7.08 -3.41 -10.26
CA PHE A 76 -6.90 -4.85 -10.37
C PHE A 76 -8.11 -5.65 -9.86
N VAL A 77 -8.22 -6.85 -10.39
CA VAL A 77 -9.15 -7.88 -9.90
C VAL A 77 -8.35 -9.15 -9.67
N ILE A 78 -8.50 -9.77 -8.51
CA ILE A 78 -7.84 -11.05 -8.16
C ILE A 78 -8.92 -12.06 -7.81
N SER A 79 -8.84 -13.24 -8.40
CA SER A 79 -9.68 -14.39 -8.10
C SER A 79 -8.82 -15.59 -7.73
N SER A 80 -8.95 -16.06 -6.50
CA SER A 80 -8.24 -17.26 -6.00
C SER A 80 -9.20 -18.41 -5.81
N LYS A 81 -8.74 -19.63 -6.15
CA LYS A 81 -9.48 -20.86 -5.94
C LYS A 81 -8.68 -21.79 -5.02
N LEU A 82 -9.28 -22.20 -3.92
CA LEU A 82 -8.70 -23.08 -2.90
C LEU A 82 -9.70 -24.13 -2.47
N GLN A 83 -9.21 -25.33 -2.15
CA GLN A 83 -10.06 -26.39 -1.63
C GLN A 83 -10.55 -26.10 -0.21
N ASN A 84 -9.67 -25.61 0.67
CA ASN A 84 -9.95 -25.39 2.09
C ASN A 84 -9.56 -23.96 2.52
N PRO A 85 -10.32 -22.92 2.10
CA PRO A 85 -10.00 -21.55 2.45
C PRO A 85 -10.23 -21.30 3.94
N GLN A 86 -9.23 -20.73 4.63
CA GLN A 86 -9.35 -20.27 6.00
C GLN A 86 -9.69 -18.78 5.98
N PHE A 87 -10.84 -18.40 6.51
CA PHE A 87 -11.27 -17.02 6.60
C PHE A 87 -11.18 -16.48 8.03
N ALA A 88 -10.84 -15.22 8.17
CA ALA A 88 -10.85 -14.51 9.44
C ALA A 88 -12.30 -14.09 9.79
N GLY A 89 -13.09 -15.02 10.29
CA GLY A 89 -14.47 -14.78 10.73
C GLY A 89 -15.54 -15.35 9.79
N GLN A 90 -16.79 -15.32 10.25
CA GLN A 90 -17.93 -15.93 9.54
C GLN A 90 -18.39 -15.14 8.31
N THR A 91 -18.11 -13.84 8.24
CA THR A 91 -18.46 -12.98 7.10
C THR A 91 -17.63 -13.25 5.86
N LYS A 92 -16.53 -14.02 5.99
CA LYS A 92 -15.63 -14.41 4.91
C LYS A 92 -15.01 -13.24 4.11
N GLU A 93 -14.96 -12.06 4.71
CA GLU A 93 -14.46 -10.84 4.06
C GLU A 93 -12.94 -10.79 3.94
N ARG A 94 -12.21 -11.67 4.66
CA ARG A 94 -10.76 -11.72 4.66
C ARG A 94 -10.25 -13.15 4.68
N LEU A 95 -9.35 -13.47 3.73
CA LEU A 95 -8.65 -14.76 3.70
C LEU A 95 -7.44 -14.74 4.64
N ASP A 96 -7.24 -15.83 5.42
CA ASP A 96 -6.10 -16.02 6.34
C ASP A 96 -5.31 -17.31 6.08
N SER A 97 -5.24 -17.77 4.83
CA SER A 97 -4.49 -18.96 4.43
C SER A 97 -3.04 -18.59 4.10
N LYS A 98 -2.09 -18.85 5.02
CA LYS A 98 -0.67 -18.46 4.88
C LYS A 98 0.03 -19.15 3.71
N ASP A 99 -0.23 -20.43 3.49
CA ASP A 99 0.39 -21.19 2.41
C ASP A 99 -0.02 -20.67 1.03
N HIS A 100 -1.26 -20.21 0.92
CA HIS A 100 -1.76 -19.58 -0.29
C HIS A 100 -1.10 -18.24 -0.59
N MET A 101 -0.69 -17.48 0.43
CA MET A 101 0.07 -16.24 0.26
C MET A 101 1.38 -16.49 -0.51
N ALA A 102 2.13 -17.51 -0.12
CA ALA A 102 3.39 -17.85 -0.77
C ALA A 102 3.18 -18.30 -2.23
N PHE A 103 2.14 -19.11 -2.47
CA PHE A 103 1.77 -19.55 -3.82
C PHE A 103 1.43 -18.36 -4.73
N VAL A 104 0.53 -17.45 -4.27
CA VAL A 104 0.13 -16.27 -5.05
C VAL A 104 1.32 -15.35 -5.30
N SER A 105 2.20 -15.16 -4.30
CA SER A 105 3.40 -14.33 -4.45
C SER A 105 4.33 -14.87 -5.53
N SER A 106 4.62 -16.16 -5.50
CA SER A 106 5.48 -16.81 -6.51
C SER A 106 4.84 -16.75 -7.91
N ALA A 107 3.58 -17.16 -8.03
CA ALA A 107 2.88 -17.15 -9.33
C ALA A 107 2.80 -15.73 -9.93
N THR A 108 2.48 -14.73 -9.11
CA THR A 108 2.43 -13.33 -9.57
C THR A 108 3.80 -12.82 -10.01
N LYS A 109 4.85 -13.11 -9.23
CA LYS A 109 6.22 -12.74 -9.56
C LYS A 109 6.64 -13.33 -10.91
N ASP A 110 6.44 -14.64 -11.10
CA ASP A 110 6.86 -15.35 -12.30
C ASP A 110 6.15 -14.81 -13.55
N ILE A 111 4.82 -14.67 -13.49
CA ILE A 111 4.00 -14.15 -14.59
C ILE A 111 4.40 -12.71 -14.95
N LEU A 112 4.52 -11.84 -13.94
CA LEU A 112 4.86 -10.44 -14.17
C LEU A 112 6.31 -10.27 -14.66
N SER A 113 7.26 -11.05 -14.16
CA SER A 113 8.65 -11.02 -14.64
C SER A 113 8.75 -11.41 -16.11
N ILE A 114 8.02 -12.44 -16.54
CA ILE A 114 7.95 -12.82 -17.97
C ILE A 114 7.34 -11.69 -18.79
N TRP A 115 6.24 -11.11 -18.33
CA TRP A 115 5.54 -10.04 -19.03
C TRP A 115 6.42 -8.78 -19.17
N LEU A 116 7.05 -8.34 -18.08
CA LEU A 116 7.94 -7.16 -18.07
C LEU A 116 9.16 -7.33 -19.01
N ASN A 117 9.71 -8.55 -19.09
CA ASN A 117 10.83 -8.85 -19.99
C ASN A 117 10.40 -8.94 -21.47
N THR A 118 9.13 -9.27 -21.72
CA THR A 118 8.58 -9.32 -23.08
C THR A 118 8.13 -7.93 -23.56
N HIS A 119 7.54 -7.11 -22.67
CA HIS A 119 6.99 -5.78 -22.94
C HIS A 119 7.80 -4.71 -22.22
N THR A 120 9.04 -4.54 -22.65
CA THR A 120 10.03 -3.73 -21.92
C THR A 120 9.69 -2.24 -21.90
N GLU A 121 9.14 -1.70 -22.98
CA GLU A 121 8.76 -0.27 -23.04
C GLU A 121 7.59 0.05 -22.10
N GLU A 122 6.61 -0.83 -22.03
CA GLU A 122 5.49 -0.71 -21.10
C GLU A 122 5.95 -0.91 -19.67
N GLY A 123 6.84 -1.87 -19.43
CA GLY A 123 7.46 -2.13 -18.14
C GLY A 123 8.23 -0.92 -17.59
N GLU A 124 8.97 -0.21 -18.43
CA GLU A 124 9.66 1.02 -18.07
C GLU A 124 8.69 2.14 -17.68
N LYS A 125 7.59 2.31 -18.41
CA LYS A 125 6.54 3.28 -18.05
C LYS A 125 5.90 2.97 -16.69
N ILE A 126 5.64 1.68 -16.42
CA ILE A 126 5.10 1.25 -15.12
C ILE A 126 6.12 1.50 -14.00
N ALA A 127 7.40 1.20 -14.25
CA ALA A 127 8.47 1.48 -13.29
C ALA A 127 8.60 2.98 -12.98
N GLU A 128 8.48 3.85 -13.99
CA GLU A 128 8.46 5.30 -13.80
C GLU A 128 7.29 5.77 -12.92
N LEU A 129 6.09 5.20 -13.12
CA LEU A 129 4.93 5.49 -12.26
C LEU A 129 5.19 5.08 -10.80
N ALA A 130 5.74 3.88 -10.59
CA ALA A 130 6.08 3.40 -9.25
C ALA A 130 7.18 4.24 -8.58
N ILE A 131 8.20 4.65 -9.33
CA ILE A 131 9.27 5.55 -8.86
C ILE A 131 8.70 6.92 -8.49
N SER A 132 7.83 7.49 -9.31
CA SER A 132 7.15 8.76 -9.04
C SER A 132 6.32 8.70 -7.77
N ALA A 133 5.56 7.62 -7.55
CA ALA A 133 4.80 7.37 -6.33
C ALA A 133 5.72 7.28 -5.10
N ALA A 134 6.81 6.51 -5.20
CA ALA A 134 7.81 6.39 -4.13
C ALA A 134 8.46 7.73 -3.75
N GLN A 135 8.80 8.55 -4.76
CA GLN A 135 9.34 9.89 -4.54
C GLN A 135 8.33 10.83 -3.84
N SER A 136 7.07 10.78 -4.25
CA SER A 136 5.99 11.56 -3.65
C SER A 136 5.78 11.18 -2.18
N ARG A 137 5.78 9.88 -1.88
CA ARG A 137 5.73 9.35 -0.51
C ARG A 137 6.93 9.81 0.32
N ALA A 138 8.15 9.74 -0.22
CA ALA A 138 9.36 10.17 0.47
C ALA A 138 9.34 11.69 0.77
N LYS A 139 8.88 12.51 -0.16
CA LYS A 139 8.71 13.96 0.05
C LYS A 139 7.68 14.26 1.13
N ALA A 140 6.53 13.56 1.13
CA ALA A 140 5.50 13.73 2.14
C ALA A 140 6.01 13.38 3.55
N SER A 141 6.76 12.28 3.70
CA SER A 141 7.32 11.88 4.99
C SER A 141 8.36 12.87 5.53
N SER A 142 9.20 13.44 4.65
CA SER A 142 10.19 14.45 5.05
C SER A 142 9.56 15.77 5.51
N THR A 143 8.42 16.14 4.94
CA THR A 143 7.67 17.36 5.32
C THR A 143 7.02 17.21 6.70
N VAL A 144 6.54 16.00 7.04
CA VAL A 144 5.96 15.71 8.36
C VAL A 144 7.03 15.75 9.46
N GLN A 145 8.24 15.26 9.20
CA GLN A 145 9.34 15.33 10.17
C GLN A 145 9.77 16.77 10.45
N ARG A 146 9.80 17.65 9.45
CA ARG A 146 10.13 19.08 9.64
C ARG A 146 9.13 19.84 10.51
N LYS A 147 7.83 19.46 10.47
CA LYS A 147 6.80 20.08 11.32
C LYS A 147 6.91 19.69 12.80
N LYS A 148 7.53 18.55 13.13
CA LYS A 148 7.72 18.10 14.53
C LYS A 148 8.85 18.83 15.28
N THR A 149 9.70 19.59 14.60
CA THR A 149 10.84 20.32 15.21
C THR A 149 10.58 21.77 15.49
N PHE A 150 9.37 22.27 15.30
CA PHE A 150 9.02 23.63 15.69
C PHE A 150 8.79 23.67 17.21
N LYS A 151 9.86 23.88 17.98
CA LYS A 151 9.77 24.39 19.34
C LYS A 151 9.36 25.85 19.23
N GLY A 152 8.07 26.14 19.30
CA GLY A 152 7.57 27.47 19.48
C GLY A 152 8.18 28.12 20.73
N PRO A 153 8.21 29.46 20.82
CA PRO A 153 8.68 30.14 22.01
C PRO A 153 7.86 29.63 23.21
N ALA A 154 8.57 29.31 24.30
CA ALA A 154 7.94 28.86 25.55
C ALA A 154 6.86 29.86 25.97
N LEU A 155 5.64 29.40 26.14
CA LEU A 155 4.53 30.22 26.62
C LEU A 155 4.87 30.83 27.99
N PRO A 156 4.55 32.10 28.26
CA PRO A 156 4.76 32.69 29.56
C PRO A 156 4.07 31.90 30.66
N GLY A 157 4.69 31.75 31.81
CA GLY A 157 4.41 30.80 32.89
C GLY A 157 3.01 30.76 33.51
N LYS A 158 2.00 31.30 32.88
CA LYS A 158 0.57 31.19 33.23
C LYS A 158 -0.28 30.46 32.21
N LEU A 159 0.33 29.96 31.11
CA LEU A 159 -0.32 29.20 30.06
C LEU A 159 0.41 27.86 29.95
N SER A 160 -0.31 26.75 30.09
CA SER A 160 0.21 25.40 29.87
C SER A 160 -0.26 24.87 28.53
N ASP A 161 0.63 24.14 27.83
CA ASP A 161 0.27 23.47 26.60
C ASP A 161 -0.79 22.39 26.86
N CYS A 162 -1.83 22.35 26.04
CA CYS A 162 -2.83 21.30 26.09
C CYS A 162 -2.23 20.01 25.49
N ASN A 163 -2.00 19.00 26.32
CA ASN A 163 -1.50 17.68 25.92
C ASN A 163 -2.58 16.78 25.31
N SER A 164 -3.75 17.33 24.98
CA SER A 164 -4.81 16.56 24.32
C SER A 164 -4.58 16.50 22.81
N ALA A 165 -4.58 15.29 22.28
CA ALA A 165 -4.48 15.03 20.83
C ALA A 165 -5.74 15.45 20.03
N VAL A 166 -6.72 16.08 20.69
CA VAL A 166 -7.94 16.60 20.07
C VAL A 166 -7.79 18.09 19.87
N SER A 167 -7.87 18.51 18.63
CA SER A 167 -7.74 19.90 18.16
C SER A 167 -8.95 20.75 18.58
N TYR A 168 -9.06 21.08 19.87
CA TYR A 168 -9.94 22.14 20.33
C TYR A 168 -9.12 23.23 21.00
N THR A 169 -9.04 24.38 20.36
CA THR A 169 -8.51 25.60 20.94
C THR A 169 -9.54 26.22 21.89
N HIS A 170 -9.63 25.75 23.12
CA HIS A 170 -10.30 26.45 24.19
C HIS A 170 -9.25 26.97 25.18
N LEU A 171 -8.96 28.26 25.12
CA LEU A 171 -8.27 29.01 26.16
C LEU A 171 -9.30 29.32 27.27
N THR A 172 -9.29 28.55 28.34
CA THR A 172 -10.00 28.94 29.55
C THR A 172 -9.12 29.85 30.37
N LEU A 173 -9.50 31.13 30.49
CA LEU A 173 -8.92 32.04 31.46
C LEU A 173 -9.44 31.69 32.85
N PRO A 174 -8.60 31.64 33.91
CA PRO A 174 -9.07 31.48 35.26
C PRO A 174 -9.94 32.67 35.65
N THR A 175 -11.19 32.42 35.98
CA THR A 175 -12.08 33.38 36.64
C THR A 175 -11.51 33.72 38.03
N LYS A 176 -11.21 35.00 38.21
CA LYS A 176 -10.82 35.52 39.53
C LYS A 176 -12.09 35.58 40.36
N ASP A 177 -12.25 34.64 41.30
CA ASP A 177 -13.26 34.76 42.32
C ASP A 177 -12.95 35.96 43.18
N GLY A 178 -13.81 36.99 43.08
CA GLY A 178 -13.81 38.14 43.94
C GLY A 178 -14.55 37.79 45.25
N GLY A 179 -13.82 37.78 46.35
CA GLY A 179 -14.34 37.91 47.69
C GLY A 179 -13.88 39.20 48.30
#